data_060cb4a4b2eb62a42939cc9c54f97385
#
_entry.id   060cb4a4b2eb62a42939cc9c54f97385
#
_cell.length_a   1.000
_cell.length_b   1.000
_cell.length_c   1.000
_cell.angle_alpha   90.00
_cell.angle_beta   90.00
_cell.angle_gamma   90.00
#
_symmetry.space_group_name_H-M   'P 1'
#
loop_
_entity.id
_entity.type
_entity.pdbx_description
1 polymer ?
#
loop_
_entity_poly.entity_id
_entity_poly.type
_entity_poly.pdbx_seq_one_letter_code
_entity_poly.pdbx_strand_id
1 'polypeptide(L)' 'MKFVWETPEEIDKALAQRLSRIRKRRNLSQQALSEKSNVSYGSIKRFETTGQISLNSLTKLCVALDCADEI' A
#
# COMPACT_ATOMS: atom_id res chain seq x y z
N MET A 1 -10.51 15.69 -9.58
CA MET A 1 -10.66 14.25 -9.47
C MET A 1 -12.08 13.88 -9.09
N LYS A 2 -12.63 12.87 -9.72
CA LYS A 2 -14.02 12.52 -9.49
C LYS A 2 -14.15 11.17 -8.86
N PHE A 3 -14.63 11.16 -7.63
CA PHE A 3 -14.89 9.92 -6.91
C PHE A 3 -16.34 9.83 -6.46
N VAL A 4 -17.23 10.53 -7.16
CA VAL A 4 -18.61 10.62 -6.73
C VAL A 4 -19.31 9.26 -6.72
N TRP A 5 -18.80 8.31 -7.47
CA TRP A 5 -19.37 6.97 -7.52
C TRP A 5 -18.61 5.96 -6.67
N GLU A 6 -17.53 6.40 -6.01
CA GLU A 6 -16.69 5.47 -5.26
C GLU A 6 -16.94 5.58 -3.78
N THR A 7 -16.96 4.43 -3.12
CA THR A 7 -17.01 4.38 -1.67
C THR A 7 -15.61 4.52 -1.11
N PRO A 8 -15.47 4.87 0.18
CA PRO A 8 -14.15 4.88 0.80
C PRO A 8 -13.41 3.55 0.65
N GLU A 9 -14.14 2.44 0.73
CA GLU A 9 -13.53 1.12 0.57
C GLU A 9 -12.97 0.91 -0.82
N GLU A 10 -13.66 1.42 -1.83
CA GLU A 10 -13.17 1.32 -3.21
C GLU A 10 -11.93 2.17 -3.42
N ILE A 11 -11.90 3.34 -2.81
CA ILE A 11 -10.73 4.22 -2.88
C ILE A 11 -9.55 3.58 -2.17
N ASP A 12 -9.77 3.02 -0.99
CA ASP A 12 -8.73 2.32 -0.24
C ASP A 12 -8.15 1.16 -1.04
N LYS A 13 -9.01 0.41 -1.71
CA LYS A 13 -8.59 -0.72 -2.52
C LYS A 13 -7.78 -0.27 -3.73
N ALA A 14 -8.21 0.81 -4.36
CA ALA A 14 -7.48 1.37 -5.51
C ALA A 14 -6.09 1.84 -5.08
N LEU A 15 -5.99 2.45 -3.90
CA LEU A 15 -4.72 2.88 -3.34
C LEU A 15 -3.81 1.70 -3.06
N ALA A 16 -4.37 0.64 -2.49
CA ALA A 16 -3.62 -0.57 -2.20
C ALA A 16 -3.07 -1.20 -3.48
N GLN A 17 -3.86 -1.22 -4.54
CA GLN A 17 -3.42 -1.75 -5.83
C GLN A 17 -2.31 -0.89 -6.43
N ARG A 18 -2.41 0.42 -6.26
CA ARG A 18 -1.37 1.33 -6.72
C ARG A 18 -0.04 1.06 -6.01
N LEU A 19 -0.09 0.89 -4.69
CA LEU A 19 1.12 0.58 -3.93
C LEU A 19 1.69 -0.79 -4.30
N SER A 20 0.82 -1.76 -4.56
CA SER A 20 1.25 -3.07 -5.01
C SER A 20 2.02 -2.98 -6.32
N ARG A 21 1.53 -2.17 -7.26
CA ARG A 21 2.22 -1.98 -8.54
C ARG A 21 3.58 -1.30 -8.36
N ILE A 22 3.65 -0.32 -7.47
CA ILE A 22 4.92 0.36 -7.18
C ILE A 22 5.90 -0.65 -6.59
N ARG A 23 5.45 -1.46 -5.64
CA ARG A 23 6.28 -2.49 -5.03
C ARG A 23 6.87 -3.42 -6.09
N LYS A 24 6.01 -3.89 -7.00
CA LYS A 24 6.43 -4.80 -8.06
C LYS A 24 7.43 -4.16 -9.02
N ARG A 25 7.22 -2.90 -9.35
CA ARG A 25 8.16 -2.17 -10.21
C ARG A 25 9.53 -2.03 -9.58
N ARG A 26 9.59 -2.03 -8.25
CA ARG A 26 10.87 -1.97 -7.54
C ARG A 26 11.42 -3.35 -7.25
N ASN A 27 10.82 -4.39 -7.82
CA ASN A 27 11.27 -5.77 -7.70
C ASN A 27 11.31 -6.25 -6.26
N LEU A 28 10.35 -5.81 -5.46
CA LEU A 28 10.25 -6.23 -4.07
C LEU A 28 9.09 -7.19 -3.89
N SER A 29 9.37 -8.33 -3.26
CA SER A 29 8.30 -9.22 -2.82
C SER A 29 7.60 -8.59 -1.62
N GLN A 30 6.44 -9.11 -1.24
CA GLN A 30 5.78 -8.64 -0.03
C GLN A 30 6.66 -8.89 1.20
N GLN A 31 7.37 -10.00 1.22
CA GLN A 31 8.27 -10.32 2.32
C GLN A 31 9.43 -9.32 2.39
N ALA A 32 10.02 -9.00 1.24
CA ALA A 32 11.12 -8.03 1.19
C ALA A 32 10.66 -6.65 1.63
N LEU A 33 9.46 -6.25 1.21
CA LEU A 33 8.90 -4.97 1.64
C LEU A 33 8.63 -4.97 3.15
N SER A 34 8.17 -6.09 3.69
CA SER A 34 7.99 -6.21 5.13
C SER A 34 9.29 -5.94 5.88
N GLU A 35 10.38 -6.52 5.43
CA GLU A 35 11.68 -6.33 6.07
C GLU A 35 12.17 -4.89 5.93
N LYS A 36 11.94 -4.30 4.79
CA LYS A 36 12.40 -2.93 4.53
C LYS A 36 11.57 -1.89 5.27
N SER A 37 10.27 -2.11 5.39
CA SER A 37 9.35 -1.13 5.95
C SER A 37 9.12 -1.32 7.45
N ASN A 38 9.46 -2.48 7.98
CA ASN A 38 9.13 -2.85 9.35
C ASN A 38 7.63 -2.97 9.58
N VAL A 39 6.88 -3.24 8.52
CA VAL A 39 5.46 -3.56 8.58
C VAL A 39 5.33 -5.07 8.40
N SER A 40 4.49 -5.72 9.21
CA SER A 40 4.41 -7.17 9.15
C SER A 40 3.95 -7.65 7.78
N TYR A 41 4.43 -8.83 7.39
CA TYR A 41 4.04 -9.46 6.14
C TYR A 41 2.53 -9.63 6.05
N GLY A 42 1.91 -10.06 7.15
CA GLY A 42 0.46 -10.24 7.19
C GLY A 42 -0.30 -8.95 6.95
N SER A 43 0.21 -7.84 7.50
CA SER A 43 -0.41 -6.53 7.28
C SER A 43 -0.31 -6.10 5.84
N ILE A 44 0.82 -6.32 5.19
CA ILE A 44 1.01 -5.97 3.78
C ILE A 44 0.08 -6.81 2.91
N LYS A 45 0.06 -8.12 3.16
CA LYS A 45 -0.79 -9.03 2.40
C LYS A 45 -2.26 -8.63 2.52
N ARG A 46 -2.71 -8.35 3.74
CA ARG A 46 -4.07 -7.94 3.97
C ARG A 46 -4.38 -6.61 3.28
N PHE A 47 -3.46 -5.65 3.40
CA PHE A 47 -3.64 -4.34 2.77
C PHE A 47 -3.79 -4.47 1.25
N GLU A 48 -2.92 -5.23 0.61
CA GLU A 48 -2.96 -5.38 -0.84
C GLU A 48 -4.21 -6.11 -1.31
N THR A 49 -4.84 -6.87 -0.43
CA THR A 49 -6.06 -7.60 -0.76
C THR A 49 -7.32 -6.78 -0.46
N THR A 50 -7.35 -6.09 0.67
CA THR A 50 -8.57 -5.44 1.17
C THR A 50 -8.52 -3.92 1.18
N GLY A 51 -7.34 -3.34 1.11
CA GLY A 51 -7.18 -1.89 1.25
C GLY A 51 -7.12 -1.42 2.70
N GLN A 52 -7.16 -2.34 3.66
CA GLN A 52 -7.20 -1.97 5.07
C GLN A 52 -5.82 -2.00 5.71
N ILE A 53 -5.45 -0.89 6.32
CA ILE A 53 -4.16 -0.76 6.99
C ILE A 53 -4.24 0.46 7.90
N SER A 54 -3.44 0.48 8.95
CA SER A 54 -3.35 1.68 9.78
C SER A 54 -2.59 2.76 9.00
N LEU A 55 -2.90 4.01 9.31
CA LEU A 55 -2.23 5.12 8.67
C LEU A 55 -0.72 5.07 8.93
N ASN A 56 -0.32 4.72 10.14
CA ASN A 56 1.08 4.63 10.49
C ASN A 56 1.80 3.58 9.62
N SER A 57 1.19 2.42 9.45
CA SER A 57 1.78 1.37 8.61
C SER A 57 1.83 1.81 7.15
N LEU A 58 0.78 2.47 6.67
CA LEU A 58 0.76 2.98 5.29
C LEU A 58 1.92 3.95 5.07
N THR A 59 2.13 4.85 6.01
CA THR A 59 3.24 5.80 5.92
C THR A 59 4.58 5.08 5.86
N LYS A 60 4.76 4.03 6.67
CA LYS A 60 5.98 3.24 6.63
C LYS A 60 6.19 2.60 5.27
N LEU A 61 5.13 2.08 4.66
CA LEU A 61 5.24 1.49 3.33
C LEU A 61 5.63 2.55 2.30
N CYS A 62 5.00 3.73 2.37
CA CYS A 62 5.30 4.80 1.42
C CYS A 62 6.75 5.25 1.53
N VAL A 63 7.28 5.35 2.74
CA VAL A 63 8.68 5.71 2.95
C VAL A 63 9.59 4.63 2.39
N ALA A 64 9.29 3.36 2.68
CA ALA A 64 10.11 2.23 2.21
C ALA A 64 10.12 2.15 0.69
N LEU A 65 9.02 2.50 0.05
CA LEU A 65 8.92 2.49 -1.41
C LEU A 65 9.36 3.81 -2.04
N ASP A 66 9.70 4.80 -1.21
CA ASP A 66 10.11 6.14 -1.68
C ASP A 66 9.05 6.74 -2.61
N CYS A 67 7.80 6.66 -2.18
CA CYS A 67 6.67 7.11 -3.00
C CYS A 67 5.66 7.94 -2.20
N ALA A 68 6.08 8.52 -1.09
CA ALA A 68 5.14 9.26 -0.23
C ALA A 68 4.44 10.40 -0.99
N ASP A 69 5.12 10.99 -1.96
CA ASP A 69 4.57 12.10 -2.73
C ASP A 69 3.74 11.63 -3.94
N GLU A 70 3.66 10.33 -4.18
CA GLU A 70 2.88 9.77 -5.28
C GLU A 70 1.46 9.36 -4.86
N ILE A 71 1.13 9.48 -3.61
CA ILE A 71 -0.14 9.02 -3.05
C ILE A 71 -1.18 10.14 -2.95
#